data_e7c184831fd4ddb2563699c38e075a10
#
_entry.id   e7c184831fd4ddb2563699c38e075a10
#
_cell.length_a   1.000
_cell.length_b   1.000
_cell.length_c   1.000
_cell.angle_alpha   90.00
_cell.angle_beta   90.00
_cell.angle_gamma   90.00
#
_symmetry.space_group_name_H-M   'P 1'
#
loop_
_entity.id
_entity.type
_entity.pdbx_description
1 polymer ?
#
loop_
_entity_poly.entity_id
_entity_poly.type
_entity_poly.pdbx_seq_one_letter_code
_entity_poly.pdbx_strand_id
1 'polypeptide(L)'
;MEELFYVSRAMRYAHIDIARGIAIILVVLGHCCQSTDIALNRVILSFHMPLFFFLSGVFAKSETVKTIMGGVFLKAKKLLIPQVTLSVTIIILKGSIWLSEGKNLSDFDFFACFGFWFLPVLFLCSICYMTVFAIIDLHKAQFKVVTMIIAMSLSVILILNHVDSEIIPVDWLIKSTVAVPFYFGGSFFKERVLKVSNEQRIYDNMLLILLLPIIVIVSQINSPVLMYKNEYGMIPLFFITSVLGIVLVVELSKRLVNMPVLIEFGKLSIAVYVWNFLIVGFSVRVLNRIMLMLGLDNEAILTAATFSISMIILYLLSKWTYNKLPYLYGLK
;
A
#
# COMPACT_ATOMS: atom_id res chain seq x y z
N MET A 1 -31.61 -10.38 16.07
CA MET A 1 -31.64 -9.46 14.92
C MET A 1 -30.37 -8.62 14.79
N GLU A 2 -29.80 -8.10 15.86
CA GLU A 2 -28.53 -7.33 15.82
C GLU A 2 -27.32 -8.18 15.42
N GLU A 3 -27.20 -9.43 15.87
CA GLU A 3 -26.12 -10.33 15.45
C GLU A 3 -26.16 -10.67 13.95
N LEU A 4 -27.35 -10.89 13.40
CA LEU A 4 -27.53 -11.11 11.95
C LEU A 4 -27.17 -9.86 11.13
N PHE A 5 -27.44 -8.67 11.66
CA PHE A 5 -27.06 -7.40 11.03
C PHE A 5 -25.55 -7.16 11.10
N TYR A 6 -24.91 -7.54 12.21
CA TYR A 6 -23.45 -7.43 12.40
C TYR A 6 -22.68 -8.43 11.50
N VAL A 7 -23.18 -9.68 11.41
CA VAL A 7 -22.62 -10.71 10.52
C VAL A 7 -22.79 -10.31 9.06
N SER A 8 -23.95 -9.73 8.66
CA SER A 8 -24.16 -9.27 7.28
C SER A 8 -23.26 -8.07 6.92
N ARG A 9 -22.99 -7.19 7.87
CA ARG A 9 -22.11 -6.01 7.66
C ARG A 9 -20.63 -6.40 7.62
N ALA A 10 -20.21 -7.40 8.40
CA ALA A 10 -18.86 -7.97 8.37
C ALA A 10 -18.60 -8.77 7.08
N MET A 11 -19.59 -9.54 6.60
CA MET A 11 -19.51 -10.28 5.33
C MET A 11 -19.61 -9.38 4.10
N ARG A 12 -20.24 -8.20 4.22
CA ARG A 12 -20.51 -7.29 3.10
C ARG A 12 -19.26 -6.79 2.37
N TYR A 13 -18.10 -6.81 3.02
CA TYR A 13 -16.86 -6.28 2.45
C TYR A 13 -15.66 -7.24 2.59
N ALA A 14 -15.90 -8.52 2.83
CA ALA A 14 -14.84 -9.53 2.97
C ALA A 14 -13.88 -9.55 1.78
N HIS A 15 -14.40 -9.37 0.56
CA HIS A 15 -13.57 -9.27 -0.66
C HIS A 15 -12.61 -8.07 -0.63
N ILE A 16 -12.97 -6.96 0.02
CA ILE A 16 -12.04 -5.82 0.16
C ILE A 16 -10.93 -6.12 1.16
N ASP A 17 -11.26 -6.82 2.25
CA ASP A 17 -10.23 -7.29 3.19
C ASP A 17 -9.31 -8.30 2.50
N ILE A 18 -9.84 -9.18 1.64
CA ILE A 18 -9.03 -10.08 0.81
C ILE A 18 -8.11 -9.27 -0.14
N ALA A 19 -8.65 -8.26 -0.83
CA ALA A 19 -7.84 -7.40 -1.71
C ALA A 19 -6.69 -6.71 -0.94
N ARG A 20 -6.96 -6.20 0.27
CA ARG A 20 -5.94 -5.62 1.16
C ARG A 20 -4.95 -6.69 1.64
N GLY A 21 -5.43 -7.90 1.93
CA GLY A 21 -4.59 -9.04 2.30
C GLY A 21 -3.63 -9.41 1.19
N ILE A 22 -4.11 -9.52 -0.05
CA ILE A 22 -3.25 -9.73 -1.22
C ILE A 22 -2.24 -8.59 -1.35
N ALA A 23 -2.70 -7.34 -1.26
CA ALA A 23 -1.83 -6.17 -1.42
C ALA A 23 -0.70 -6.15 -0.37
N ILE A 24 -0.99 -6.42 0.92
CA ILE A 24 0.05 -6.41 1.96
C ILE A 24 1.01 -7.60 1.84
N ILE A 25 0.54 -8.77 1.40
CA ILE A 25 1.39 -9.92 1.12
C ILE A 25 2.35 -9.60 -0.03
N LEU A 26 1.88 -8.91 -1.08
CA LEU A 26 2.75 -8.45 -2.17
C LEU A 26 3.81 -7.43 -1.69
N VAL A 27 3.46 -6.54 -0.75
CA VAL A 27 4.46 -5.64 -0.12
C VAL A 27 5.54 -6.45 0.59
N VAL A 28 5.16 -7.43 1.42
CA VAL A 28 6.14 -8.26 2.13
C VAL A 28 7.02 -9.01 1.15
N LEU A 29 6.43 -9.62 0.11
CA LEU A 29 7.16 -10.35 -0.92
C LEU A 29 8.13 -9.44 -1.69
N GLY A 30 7.69 -8.25 -2.09
CA GLY A 30 8.54 -7.26 -2.76
C GLY A 30 9.75 -6.83 -1.91
N HIS A 31 9.56 -6.69 -0.60
CA HIS A 31 10.67 -6.39 0.32
C HIS A 31 11.60 -7.59 0.58
N CYS A 32 11.15 -8.83 0.33
CA CYS A 32 12.01 -10.02 0.40
C CYS A 32 12.89 -10.20 -0.85
N CYS A 33 12.51 -9.62 -2.00
CA CYS A 33 13.32 -9.67 -3.22
C CYS A 33 14.61 -8.86 -3.05
N GLN A 34 15.74 -9.45 -3.41
CA GLN A 34 17.07 -8.82 -3.24
C GLN A 34 17.32 -7.70 -4.27
N SER A 35 16.67 -7.77 -5.41
CA SER A 35 16.81 -6.78 -6.48
C SER A 35 15.46 -6.32 -7.00
N THR A 36 15.41 -5.06 -7.40
CA THR A 36 14.24 -4.46 -8.09
C THR A 36 14.10 -4.97 -9.52
N ASP A 37 15.16 -5.54 -10.09
CA ASP A 37 15.21 -6.03 -11.48
C ASP A 37 14.71 -7.47 -11.63
N ILE A 38 14.49 -8.20 -10.54
CA ILE A 38 13.87 -9.52 -10.60
C ILE A 38 12.47 -9.39 -11.21
N ALA A 39 12.16 -10.22 -12.20
CA ALA A 39 10.90 -10.19 -12.94
C ALA A 39 9.65 -10.16 -12.03
N LEU A 40 9.67 -10.97 -10.97
CA LEU A 40 8.60 -10.99 -9.97
C LEU A 40 8.46 -9.62 -9.29
N ASN A 41 9.57 -8.99 -8.89
CA ASN A 41 9.55 -7.72 -8.19
C ASN A 41 9.08 -6.57 -9.10
N ARG A 42 9.48 -6.56 -10.38
CA ARG A 42 8.96 -5.61 -11.38
C ARG A 42 7.44 -5.68 -11.48
N VAL A 43 6.86 -6.89 -11.51
CA VAL A 43 5.41 -7.08 -11.53
C VAL A 43 4.78 -6.49 -10.27
N ILE A 44 5.30 -6.84 -9.08
CA ILE A 44 4.78 -6.36 -7.80
C ILE A 44 4.84 -4.83 -7.73
N LEU A 45 6.01 -4.26 -8.00
CA LEU A 45 6.27 -2.82 -7.90
C LEU A 45 5.40 -2.00 -8.85
N SER A 46 4.97 -2.57 -9.99
CA SER A 46 4.19 -1.86 -11.00
C SER A 46 2.79 -1.46 -10.55
N PHE A 47 2.18 -2.15 -9.55
CA PHE A 47 0.80 -1.88 -9.18
C PHE A 47 0.47 -1.96 -7.68
N HIS A 48 1.29 -2.56 -6.82
CA HIS A 48 0.90 -2.82 -5.42
C HIS A 48 0.63 -1.54 -4.62
N MET A 49 1.41 -0.48 -4.82
CA MET A 49 1.17 0.80 -4.14
C MET A 49 -0.05 1.55 -4.71
N PRO A 50 -0.21 1.70 -6.04
CA PRO A 50 -1.47 2.16 -6.64
C PRO A 50 -2.71 1.43 -6.13
N LEU A 51 -2.64 0.10 -5.94
CA LEU A 51 -3.72 -0.70 -5.39
C LEU A 51 -4.10 -0.27 -3.96
N PHE A 52 -3.13 0.01 -3.08
CA PHE A 52 -3.42 0.50 -1.73
C PHE A 52 -4.10 1.87 -1.74
N PHE A 53 -3.65 2.80 -2.57
CA PHE A 53 -4.29 4.11 -2.72
C PHE A 53 -5.73 3.95 -3.22
N PHE A 54 -5.94 3.11 -4.22
CA PHE A 54 -7.26 2.81 -4.76
C PHE A 54 -8.19 2.20 -3.70
N LEU A 55 -7.77 1.13 -3.01
CA LEU A 55 -8.57 0.47 -1.97
C LEU A 55 -8.89 1.41 -0.78
N SER A 56 -8.00 2.35 -0.49
CA SER A 56 -8.24 3.37 0.53
C SER A 56 -9.26 4.40 0.07
N GLY A 57 -9.24 4.76 -1.21
CA GLY A 57 -10.20 5.64 -1.86
C GLY A 57 -11.62 5.07 -1.90
N VAL A 58 -11.79 3.75 -2.02
CA VAL A 58 -13.12 3.08 -1.95
C VAL A 58 -13.88 3.45 -0.68
N PHE A 59 -13.16 3.67 0.43
CA PHE A 59 -13.74 4.08 1.72
C PHE A 59 -13.51 5.56 2.02
N ALA A 60 -13.24 6.37 1.00
CA ALA A 60 -13.19 7.81 1.16
C ALA A 60 -14.57 8.31 1.63
N LYS A 61 -14.55 9.19 2.64
CA LYS A 61 -15.76 9.83 3.14
C LYS A 61 -15.87 11.21 2.53
N SER A 62 -17.06 11.53 2.06
CA SER A 62 -17.43 12.89 1.74
C SER A 62 -17.59 13.69 3.01
N GLU A 63 -16.91 14.80 3.11
CA GLU A 63 -17.01 15.73 4.23
C GLU A 63 -17.56 17.07 3.71
N THR A 64 -18.34 17.73 4.53
CA THR A 64 -18.75 19.12 4.26
C THR A 64 -17.70 20.07 4.81
N VAL A 65 -17.73 21.34 4.40
CA VAL A 65 -16.83 22.38 4.95
C VAL A 65 -16.89 22.42 6.47
N LYS A 66 -18.06 22.14 7.08
CA LYS A 66 -18.25 22.15 8.54
C LYS A 66 -17.64 20.92 9.23
N THR A 67 -17.56 19.76 8.56
CA THR A 67 -17.11 18.48 9.15
C THR A 67 -15.67 18.11 8.76
N ILE A 68 -15.08 18.81 7.80
CA ILE A 68 -13.77 18.48 7.22
C ILE A 68 -12.68 18.38 8.30
N MET A 69 -12.64 19.29 9.26
CA MET A 69 -11.62 19.27 10.31
C MET A 69 -11.71 17.99 11.18
N GLY A 70 -12.93 17.56 11.52
CA GLY A 70 -13.14 16.29 12.22
C GLY A 70 -12.67 15.08 11.37
N GLY A 71 -12.96 15.09 10.08
CA GLY A 71 -12.50 14.08 9.13
C GLY A 71 -10.98 14.02 9.03
N VAL A 72 -10.32 15.18 8.92
CA VAL A 72 -8.85 15.30 8.90
C VAL A 72 -8.25 14.75 10.20
N PHE A 73 -8.77 15.14 11.36
CA PHE A 73 -8.28 14.64 12.65
C PHE A 73 -8.38 13.12 12.78
N LEU A 74 -9.53 12.54 12.38
CA LEU A 74 -9.71 11.09 12.40
C LEU A 74 -8.75 10.36 11.44
N LYS A 75 -8.47 10.94 10.28
CA LYS A 75 -7.50 10.38 9.33
C LYS A 75 -6.07 10.52 9.83
N ALA A 76 -5.72 11.69 10.40
CA ALA A 76 -4.42 11.91 11.04
C ALA A 76 -4.16 10.86 12.12
N LYS A 77 -5.12 10.66 13.03
CA LYS A 77 -5.01 9.63 14.07
C LYS A 77 -4.74 8.24 13.50
N LYS A 78 -5.47 7.83 12.46
CA LYS A 78 -5.38 6.48 11.89
C LYS A 78 -4.15 6.24 11.00
N LEU A 79 -3.56 7.28 10.44
CA LEU A 79 -2.44 7.15 9.49
C LEU A 79 -1.12 7.67 10.06
N LEU A 80 -1.14 8.79 10.81
CA LEU A 80 0.10 9.36 11.32
C LEU A 80 0.55 8.73 12.63
N ILE A 81 -0.35 8.20 13.48
CA ILE A 81 0.08 7.46 14.68
C ILE A 81 0.88 6.21 14.30
N PRO A 82 0.41 5.32 13.40
CA PRO A 82 1.22 4.18 12.95
C PRO A 82 2.55 4.61 12.30
N GLN A 83 2.56 5.72 11.57
CA GLN A 83 3.78 6.29 11.01
C GLN A 83 4.79 6.67 12.10
N VAL A 84 4.35 7.39 13.12
CA VAL A 84 5.19 7.78 14.27
C VAL A 84 5.66 6.53 15.02
N THR A 85 4.78 5.55 15.25
CA THR A 85 5.13 4.26 15.87
C THR A 85 6.27 3.57 15.12
N LEU A 86 6.18 3.47 13.79
CA LEU A 86 7.22 2.90 12.96
C LEU A 86 8.53 3.69 13.09
N SER A 87 8.48 5.01 12.94
CA SER A 87 9.65 5.88 13.01
C SER A 87 10.35 5.80 14.37
N VAL A 88 9.60 5.87 15.45
CA VAL A 88 10.16 5.75 16.83
C VAL A 88 10.81 4.38 17.05
N THR A 89 10.15 3.31 16.59
CA THR A 89 10.71 1.96 16.71
C THR A 89 12.04 1.85 15.94
N ILE A 90 12.13 2.43 14.76
CA ILE A 90 13.36 2.43 13.96
C ILE A 90 14.44 3.30 14.60
N ILE A 91 14.09 4.46 15.15
CA ILE A 91 15.03 5.31 15.91
C ILE A 91 15.64 4.52 17.07
N ILE A 92 14.81 3.85 17.87
CA ILE A 92 15.29 3.05 19.02
C ILE A 92 16.24 1.95 18.53
N LEU A 93 15.84 1.17 17.52
CA LEU A 93 16.65 0.05 17.06
C LEU A 93 17.94 0.49 16.37
N LYS A 94 17.87 1.41 15.40
CA LYS A 94 19.07 1.92 14.72
C LYS A 94 19.96 2.71 15.67
N GLY A 95 19.38 3.51 16.57
CA GLY A 95 20.13 4.26 17.57
C GLY A 95 20.84 3.36 18.55
N SER A 96 20.23 2.26 18.99
CA SER A 96 20.88 1.26 19.87
C SER A 96 22.08 0.59 19.17
N ILE A 97 21.92 0.21 17.90
CA ILE A 97 23.02 -0.34 17.08
C ILE A 97 24.14 0.70 16.93
N TRP A 98 23.78 1.94 16.58
CA TRP A 98 24.72 3.05 16.39
C TRP A 98 25.58 3.30 17.65
N LEU A 99 24.94 3.31 18.82
CA LEU A 99 25.63 3.44 20.10
C LEU A 99 26.52 2.23 20.42
N SER A 100 26.07 1.01 20.08
CA SER A 100 26.86 -0.21 20.28
C SER A 100 28.13 -0.25 19.43
N GLU A 101 28.16 0.49 18.31
CA GLU A 101 29.33 0.71 17.46
C GLU A 101 30.24 1.84 17.95
N GLY A 102 29.96 2.43 19.12
CA GLY A 102 30.76 3.51 19.71
C GLY A 102 30.62 4.87 19.01
N LYS A 103 29.57 5.05 18.18
CA LYS A 103 29.32 6.30 17.44
C LYS A 103 28.54 7.30 18.29
N ASN A 104 28.78 8.61 18.08
CA ASN A 104 28.07 9.66 18.79
C ASN A 104 26.63 9.82 18.27
N LEU A 105 25.69 10.06 19.19
CA LEU A 105 24.29 10.36 18.85
C LEU A 105 24.11 11.67 18.06
N SER A 106 25.07 12.61 18.19
CA SER A 106 25.07 13.85 17.39
C SER A 106 25.11 13.60 15.89
N ASP A 107 25.71 12.49 15.47
CA ASP A 107 25.91 12.15 14.05
C ASP A 107 24.80 11.23 13.52
N PHE A 108 23.81 10.89 14.38
CA PHE A 108 22.68 10.04 14.03
C PHE A 108 21.59 10.83 13.30
N ASP A 109 21.26 10.43 12.07
CA ASP A 109 20.19 11.05 11.30
C ASP A 109 18.81 10.57 11.76
N PHE A 110 18.24 11.30 12.72
CA PHE A 110 16.88 11.07 13.21
C PHE A 110 15.82 11.29 12.12
N PHE A 111 16.03 12.25 11.23
CA PHE A 111 15.06 12.60 10.20
C PHE A 111 14.94 11.52 9.13
N ALA A 112 16.03 10.84 8.77
CA ALA A 112 15.98 9.70 7.86
C ALA A 112 15.05 8.58 8.36
N CYS A 113 14.83 8.47 9.67
CA CYS A 113 13.90 7.50 10.25
C CYS A 113 12.42 7.85 10.03
N PHE A 114 12.11 9.09 9.62
CA PHE A 114 10.77 9.53 9.24
C PHE A 114 10.50 9.44 7.72
N GLY A 115 11.47 9.01 6.93
CA GLY A 115 11.38 8.91 5.47
C GLY A 115 10.40 7.88 4.92
N PHE A 116 9.63 7.18 5.78
CA PHE A 116 8.58 6.27 5.34
C PHE A 116 7.41 7.05 4.74
N TRP A 117 7.26 6.95 3.46
CA TRP A 117 6.44 7.85 2.65
C TRP A 117 4.95 7.48 2.56
N PHE A 118 4.61 6.17 2.61
CA PHE A 118 3.28 5.68 2.22
C PHE A 118 2.12 6.24 3.06
N LEU A 119 2.20 6.15 4.40
CA LEU A 119 1.10 6.61 5.26
C LEU A 119 0.91 8.14 5.23
N PRO A 120 1.98 8.97 5.27
CA PRO A 120 1.84 10.42 5.05
C PRO A 120 1.25 10.76 3.69
N VAL A 121 1.68 10.10 2.61
CA VAL A 121 1.13 10.31 1.26
C VAL A 121 -0.34 9.93 1.21
N LEU A 122 -0.72 8.80 1.81
CA LEU A 122 -2.13 8.39 1.89
C LEU A 122 -2.97 9.39 2.70
N PHE A 123 -2.40 9.97 3.75
CA PHE A 123 -3.03 11.04 4.51
C PHE A 123 -3.26 12.28 3.64
N LEU A 124 -2.25 12.73 2.89
CA LEU A 124 -2.36 13.86 1.96
C LEU A 124 -3.40 13.61 0.86
N CYS A 125 -3.44 12.41 0.26
CA CYS A 125 -4.47 12.02 -0.69
C CYS A 125 -5.88 12.13 -0.07
N SER A 126 -6.04 11.71 1.19
CA SER A 126 -7.33 11.79 1.87
C SER A 126 -7.76 13.23 2.17
N ILE A 127 -6.83 14.11 2.52
CA ILE A 127 -7.12 15.55 2.70
C ILE A 127 -7.50 16.16 1.36
N CYS A 128 -6.70 15.93 0.31
CA CYS A 128 -7.00 16.42 -1.03
C CYS A 128 -8.42 16.03 -1.47
N TYR A 129 -8.79 14.77 -1.28
CA TYR A 129 -10.14 14.28 -1.59
C TYR A 129 -11.22 15.02 -0.78
N MET A 130 -11.07 15.15 0.54
CA MET A 130 -12.04 15.81 1.40
C MET A 130 -12.20 17.28 1.01
N THR A 131 -11.09 17.98 0.73
CA THR A 131 -11.10 19.39 0.33
C THR A 131 -11.79 19.57 -1.03
N VAL A 132 -11.43 18.77 -2.02
CA VAL A 132 -12.05 18.84 -3.35
C VAL A 132 -13.53 18.52 -3.26
N PHE A 133 -13.93 17.50 -2.49
CA PHE A 133 -15.32 17.12 -2.31
C PHE A 133 -16.14 18.20 -1.60
N ALA A 134 -15.54 18.91 -0.64
CA ALA A 134 -16.23 19.99 0.08
C ALA A 134 -16.48 21.24 -0.80
N ILE A 135 -15.66 21.44 -1.84
CA ILE A 135 -15.76 22.59 -2.75
C ILE A 135 -16.55 22.24 -4.01
N ILE A 136 -16.36 21.03 -4.53
CA ILE A 136 -16.91 20.57 -5.80
C ILE A 136 -17.89 19.44 -5.54
N ASP A 137 -19.10 19.51 -6.15
CA ASP A 137 -20.09 18.44 -6.08
C ASP A 137 -19.64 17.22 -6.92
N LEU A 138 -18.80 16.39 -6.34
CA LEU A 138 -18.29 15.16 -6.97
C LEU A 138 -19.36 14.05 -7.15
N HIS A 139 -20.62 14.30 -6.78
CA HIS A 139 -21.72 13.39 -7.15
C HIS A 139 -22.04 13.46 -8.63
N LYS A 140 -21.81 14.61 -9.28
CA LYS A 140 -22.04 14.79 -10.71
C LYS A 140 -20.90 14.17 -11.53
N ALA A 141 -21.29 13.35 -12.53
CA ALA A 141 -20.32 12.62 -13.37
C ALA A 141 -19.32 13.55 -14.07
N GLN A 142 -19.77 14.70 -14.56
CA GLN A 142 -18.92 15.70 -15.22
C GLN A 142 -17.79 16.20 -14.33
N PHE A 143 -18.06 16.47 -13.05
CA PHE A 143 -17.04 16.93 -12.11
C PHE A 143 -16.07 15.83 -11.72
N LYS A 144 -16.52 14.56 -11.63
CA LYS A 144 -15.61 13.41 -11.46
C LYS A 144 -14.61 13.32 -12.62
N VAL A 145 -15.11 13.43 -13.85
CA VAL A 145 -14.26 13.35 -15.05
C VAL A 145 -13.25 14.50 -15.08
N VAL A 146 -13.69 15.74 -14.89
CA VAL A 146 -12.80 16.91 -14.85
C VAL A 146 -11.74 16.78 -13.76
N THR A 147 -12.13 16.41 -12.55
CA THR A 147 -11.19 16.22 -11.42
C THR A 147 -10.18 15.11 -11.75
N MET A 148 -10.61 14.01 -12.36
CA MET A 148 -9.69 12.94 -12.77
C MET A 148 -8.70 13.39 -13.82
N ILE A 149 -9.16 14.15 -14.84
CA ILE A 149 -8.29 14.70 -15.89
C ILE A 149 -7.24 15.63 -15.27
N ILE A 150 -7.64 16.54 -14.37
CA ILE A 150 -6.72 17.45 -13.69
C ILE A 150 -5.70 16.65 -12.86
N ALA A 151 -6.15 15.68 -12.07
CA ALA A 151 -5.26 14.87 -11.24
C ALA A 151 -4.25 14.07 -12.07
N MET A 152 -4.70 13.45 -13.18
CA MET A 152 -3.83 12.74 -14.11
C MET A 152 -2.84 13.67 -14.80
N SER A 153 -3.29 14.84 -15.26
CA SER A 153 -2.42 15.83 -15.92
C SER A 153 -1.31 16.32 -14.97
N LEU A 154 -1.66 16.65 -13.72
CA LEU A 154 -0.67 17.06 -12.71
C LEU A 154 0.34 15.94 -12.42
N SER A 155 -0.12 14.69 -12.31
CA SER A 155 0.78 13.54 -12.12
C SER A 155 1.75 13.39 -13.29
N VAL A 156 1.24 13.46 -14.52
CA VAL A 156 2.07 13.37 -15.75
C VAL A 156 3.09 14.50 -15.80
N ILE A 157 2.68 15.74 -15.51
CA ILE A 157 3.57 16.90 -15.50
C ILE A 157 4.71 16.71 -14.49
N LEU A 158 4.41 16.27 -13.26
CA LEU A 158 5.45 16.03 -12.24
C LEU A 158 6.44 14.95 -12.67
N ILE A 159 5.93 13.83 -13.22
CA ILE A 159 6.80 12.72 -13.67
C ILE A 159 7.68 13.17 -14.86
N LEU A 160 7.10 13.87 -15.85
CA LEU A 160 7.85 14.34 -17.02
C LEU A 160 8.96 15.34 -16.66
N ASN A 161 8.74 16.16 -15.65
CA ASN A 161 9.74 17.14 -15.19
C ASN A 161 10.69 16.54 -14.16
N HIS A 162 10.64 15.25 -13.86
CA HIS A 162 11.48 14.57 -12.87
C HIS A 162 11.54 15.35 -11.54
N VAL A 163 10.36 15.85 -11.10
CA VAL A 163 10.29 16.63 -9.86
C VAL A 163 10.59 15.71 -8.68
N ASP A 164 11.61 16.08 -7.93
CA ASP A 164 12.06 15.38 -6.72
C ASP A 164 12.44 16.39 -5.64
N SER A 165 12.57 15.94 -4.40
CA SER A 165 12.96 16.77 -3.28
C SER A 165 13.58 15.96 -2.15
N GLU A 166 14.69 16.43 -1.62
CA GLU A 166 15.31 15.88 -0.39
C GLU A 166 14.53 16.30 0.88
N ILE A 167 13.69 17.33 0.77
CA ILE A 167 12.86 17.81 1.88
C ILE A 167 11.67 16.85 2.03
N ILE A 168 11.66 16.04 3.09
CA ILE A 168 10.70 14.97 3.32
C ILE A 168 9.23 15.38 3.12
N PRO A 169 8.70 16.48 3.70
CA PRO A 169 7.32 16.90 3.47
C PRO A 169 7.02 17.28 2.01
N VAL A 170 7.99 17.86 1.30
CA VAL A 170 7.85 18.23 -0.12
C VAL A 170 7.83 16.96 -0.98
N ASP A 171 8.70 16.01 -0.70
CA ASP A 171 8.70 14.69 -1.35
C ASP A 171 7.37 13.95 -1.17
N TRP A 172 6.77 14.00 0.02
CA TRP A 172 5.44 13.43 0.25
C TRP A 172 4.35 14.13 -0.58
N LEU A 173 4.41 15.46 -0.77
CA LEU A 173 3.48 16.20 -1.63
C LEU A 173 3.63 15.77 -3.09
N ILE A 174 4.85 15.63 -3.59
CA ILE A 174 5.13 15.14 -4.95
C ILE A 174 4.51 13.75 -5.14
N LYS A 175 4.82 12.80 -4.26
CA LYS A 175 4.28 11.44 -4.30
C LYS A 175 2.76 11.42 -4.18
N SER A 176 2.18 12.30 -3.36
CA SER A 176 0.71 12.36 -3.20
C SER A 176 0.02 12.80 -4.49
N THR A 177 0.62 13.72 -5.26
CA THR A 177 0.06 14.14 -6.53
C THR A 177 -0.03 12.98 -7.52
N VAL A 178 0.98 12.10 -7.57
CA VAL A 178 0.94 10.88 -8.40
C VAL A 178 -0.02 9.83 -7.85
N ALA A 179 -0.22 9.77 -6.54
CA ALA A 179 -1.12 8.81 -5.90
C ALA A 179 -2.61 9.21 -5.94
N VAL A 180 -2.91 10.51 -6.02
CA VAL A 180 -4.27 11.07 -6.02
C VAL A 180 -5.19 10.47 -7.08
N PRO A 181 -4.80 10.27 -8.36
CA PRO A 181 -5.67 9.63 -9.36
C PRO A 181 -6.17 8.25 -8.93
N PHE A 182 -5.32 7.43 -8.31
CA PHE A 182 -5.71 6.11 -7.83
C PHE A 182 -6.67 6.19 -6.65
N TYR A 183 -6.42 7.12 -5.71
CA TYR A 183 -7.31 7.34 -4.57
C TYR A 183 -8.70 7.82 -5.02
N PHE A 184 -8.78 8.80 -5.92
CA PHE A 184 -10.03 9.28 -6.50
C PHE A 184 -10.72 8.19 -7.32
N GLY A 185 -9.96 7.41 -8.10
CA GLY A 185 -10.45 6.25 -8.83
C GLY A 185 -11.17 5.26 -7.91
N GLY A 186 -10.58 4.94 -6.75
CA GLY A 186 -11.22 4.09 -5.75
C GLY A 186 -12.58 4.62 -5.28
N SER A 187 -12.67 5.93 -5.01
CA SER A 187 -13.93 6.58 -4.62
C SER A 187 -14.96 6.60 -5.77
N PHE A 188 -14.54 6.90 -6.98
CA PHE A 188 -15.43 7.04 -8.13
C PHE A 188 -16.01 5.70 -8.59
N PHE A 189 -15.21 4.62 -8.48
CA PHE A 189 -15.65 3.26 -8.83
C PHE A 189 -16.14 2.45 -7.62
N LYS A 190 -16.37 3.09 -6.46
CA LYS A 190 -16.78 2.46 -5.22
C LYS A 190 -17.95 1.49 -5.39
N GLU A 191 -19.04 1.90 -6.05
CA GLU A 191 -20.23 1.06 -6.22
C GLU A 191 -19.92 -0.21 -7.00
N ARG A 192 -19.14 -0.09 -8.10
CA ARG A 192 -18.72 -1.24 -8.91
C ARG A 192 -17.79 -2.18 -8.12
N VAL A 193 -16.87 -1.62 -7.33
CA VAL A 193 -15.95 -2.39 -6.50
C VAL A 193 -16.69 -3.16 -5.41
N LEU A 194 -17.67 -2.52 -4.75
CA LEU A 194 -18.43 -3.12 -3.66
C LEU A 194 -19.50 -4.09 -4.13
N LYS A 195 -19.92 -4.01 -5.40
CA LYS A 195 -20.92 -4.92 -5.97
C LYS A 195 -20.28 -6.27 -6.27
N VAL A 196 -20.82 -7.32 -5.65
CA VAL A 196 -20.50 -8.72 -5.98
C VAL A 196 -21.73 -9.30 -6.70
N SER A 197 -21.59 -9.62 -7.99
CA SER A 197 -22.66 -10.26 -8.75
C SER A 197 -22.27 -11.69 -9.11
N ASN A 198 -23.26 -12.58 -9.09
CA ASN A 198 -23.05 -13.99 -9.42
C ASN A 198 -23.23 -14.30 -10.93
N GLU A 199 -23.67 -13.31 -11.73
CA GLU A 199 -24.18 -13.55 -13.07
C GLU A 199 -23.16 -13.51 -14.21
N GLN A 200 -21.93 -13.02 -14.01
CA GLN A 200 -20.96 -12.82 -15.10
C GLN A 200 -19.67 -13.66 -14.98
N ARG A 201 -19.72 -14.83 -14.37
CA ARG A 201 -18.49 -15.58 -13.98
C ARG A 201 -17.60 -16.05 -15.14
N ILE A 202 -18.13 -16.34 -16.33
CA ILE A 202 -17.31 -16.92 -17.44
C ILE A 202 -16.45 -15.84 -18.09
N TYR A 203 -17.04 -14.73 -18.50
CA TYR A 203 -16.31 -13.61 -19.13
C TYR A 203 -15.28 -13.01 -18.17
N ASP A 204 -15.64 -12.88 -16.90
CA ASP A 204 -14.76 -12.37 -15.87
C ASP A 204 -13.57 -13.32 -15.59
N ASN A 205 -13.74 -14.65 -15.70
CA ASN A 205 -12.63 -15.59 -15.57
C ASN A 205 -11.66 -15.51 -16.74
N MET A 206 -12.17 -15.39 -17.99
CA MET A 206 -11.33 -15.15 -19.16
C MET A 206 -10.53 -13.84 -19.03
N LEU A 207 -11.18 -12.78 -18.52
CA LEU A 207 -10.52 -11.50 -18.26
C LEU A 207 -9.34 -11.68 -17.29
N LEU A 208 -9.51 -12.38 -16.18
CA LEU A 208 -8.43 -12.59 -15.20
C LEU A 208 -7.26 -13.39 -15.77
N ILE A 209 -7.57 -14.43 -16.57
CA ILE A 209 -6.53 -15.25 -17.23
C ILE A 209 -5.71 -14.40 -18.20
N LEU A 210 -6.33 -13.44 -18.88
CA LEU A 210 -5.65 -12.55 -19.83
C LEU A 210 -4.90 -11.41 -19.14
N LEU A 211 -5.43 -10.86 -18.02
CA LEU A 211 -4.82 -9.73 -17.32
C LEU A 211 -3.43 -10.06 -16.76
N LEU A 212 -3.26 -11.25 -16.17
CA LEU A 212 -1.99 -11.61 -15.54
C LEU A 212 -0.81 -11.62 -16.53
N PRO A 213 -0.85 -12.34 -17.67
CA PRO A 213 0.24 -12.30 -18.63
C PRO A 213 0.48 -10.91 -19.23
N ILE A 214 -0.57 -10.11 -19.44
CA ILE A 214 -0.42 -8.73 -19.92
C ILE A 214 0.36 -7.90 -18.89
N ILE A 215 0.00 -7.97 -17.60
CA ILE A 215 0.71 -7.24 -16.54
C ILE A 215 2.17 -7.70 -16.48
N VAL A 216 2.43 -9.00 -16.55
CA VAL A 216 3.80 -9.55 -16.57
C VAL A 216 4.58 -8.99 -17.74
N ILE A 217 4.07 -9.08 -18.96
CA ILE A 217 4.77 -8.61 -20.17
C ILE A 217 5.03 -7.09 -20.08
N VAL A 218 4.00 -6.30 -19.79
CA VAL A 218 4.13 -4.83 -19.76
C VAL A 218 5.07 -4.38 -18.65
N SER A 219 5.05 -5.04 -17.47
CA SER A 219 5.97 -4.73 -16.38
C SER A 219 7.44 -5.04 -16.71
N GLN A 220 7.71 -6.04 -17.60
CA GLN A 220 9.09 -6.32 -18.04
C GLN A 220 9.57 -5.33 -19.11
N ILE A 221 8.66 -4.75 -19.90
CA ILE A 221 9.00 -3.73 -20.90
C ILE A 221 9.32 -2.40 -20.20
N ASN A 222 8.59 -2.07 -19.12
CA ASN A 222 8.84 -0.84 -18.35
C ASN A 222 10.11 -0.99 -17.48
N SER A 223 10.75 0.13 -17.15
CA SER A 223 11.73 0.16 -16.05
C SER A 223 11.05 -0.16 -14.72
N PRO A 224 11.78 -0.65 -13.70
CA PRO A 224 11.21 -0.87 -12.38
C PRO A 224 10.52 0.41 -11.85
N VAL A 225 9.29 0.26 -11.37
CA VAL A 225 8.53 1.38 -10.81
C VAL A 225 8.88 1.54 -9.32
N LEU A 226 9.63 2.58 -8.99
CA LEU A 226 10.08 2.85 -7.63
C LEU A 226 9.42 4.14 -7.11
N MET A 227 8.14 4.05 -6.73
CA MET A 227 7.38 5.20 -6.24
C MET A 227 8.05 5.90 -5.06
N TYR A 228 8.82 5.18 -4.24
CA TYR A 228 9.57 5.76 -3.12
C TYR A 228 10.75 6.65 -3.56
N LYS A 229 11.21 6.51 -4.82
CA LYS A 229 12.25 7.33 -5.47
C LYS A 229 11.72 8.28 -6.54
N ASN A 230 10.41 8.38 -6.71
CA ASN A 230 9.77 9.10 -7.82
C ASN A 230 10.18 8.58 -9.23
N GLU A 231 10.55 7.31 -9.33
CA GLU A 231 10.91 6.63 -10.59
C GLU A 231 9.72 5.80 -11.09
N TYR A 232 9.23 6.10 -12.29
CA TYR A 232 8.00 5.49 -12.83
C TYR A 232 8.22 4.80 -14.18
N GLY A 233 9.40 4.95 -14.77
CA GLY A 233 9.70 4.47 -16.13
C GLY A 233 8.84 5.17 -17.18
N MET A 234 8.32 4.41 -18.15
CA MET A 234 7.41 4.95 -19.17
C MET A 234 6.03 5.19 -18.58
N ILE A 235 5.61 6.45 -18.53
CA ILE A 235 4.38 6.92 -17.88
C ILE A 235 3.13 6.13 -18.32
N PRO A 236 2.87 5.91 -19.64
CA PRO A 236 1.71 5.14 -20.06
C PRO A 236 1.73 3.71 -19.51
N LEU A 237 2.89 3.05 -19.51
CA LEU A 237 3.01 1.67 -19.02
C LEU A 237 2.81 1.58 -17.51
N PHE A 238 3.29 2.56 -16.73
CA PHE A 238 3.03 2.66 -15.30
C PHE A 238 1.53 2.73 -15.01
N PHE A 239 0.80 3.65 -15.65
CA PHE A 239 -0.65 3.77 -15.41
C PHE A 239 -1.42 2.54 -15.92
N ILE A 240 -1.06 1.97 -17.05
CA ILE A 240 -1.68 0.75 -17.59
C ILE A 240 -1.49 -0.42 -16.60
N THR A 241 -0.26 -0.72 -16.20
CA THR A 241 0.00 -1.84 -15.27
C THR A 241 -0.65 -1.62 -13.92
N SER A 242 -0.66 -0.38 -13.43
CA SER A 242 -1.34 -0.02 -12.19
C SER A 242 -2.84 -0.31 -12.25
N VAL A 243 -3.52 0.13 -13.31
CA VAL A 243 -4.97 -0.08 -13.49
C VAL A 243 -5.28 -1.56 -13.69
N LEU A 244 -4.52 -2.26 -14.54
CA LEU A 244 -4.71 -3.70 -14.77
C LEU A 244 -4.50 -4.52 -13.49
N GLY A 245 -3.46 -4.20 -12.69
CA GLY A 245 -3.20 -4.84 -11.41
C GLY A 245 -4.30 -4.58 -10.38
N ILE A 246 -4.84 -3.36 -10.32
CA ILE A 246 -5.98 -3.02 -9.47
C ILE A 246 -7.20 -3.85 -9.87
N VAL A 247 -7.54 -3.91 -11.16
CA VAL A 247 -8.68 -4.68 -11.67
C VAL A 247 -8.48 -6.17 -11.37
N LEU A 248 -7.27 -6.72 -11.65
CA LEU A 248 -6.94 -8.11 -11.36
C LEU A 248 -7.20 -8.46 -9.89
N VAL A 249 -6.65 -7.70 -8.95
CA VAL A 249 -6.77 -8.00 -7.53
C VAL A 249 -8.20 -7.81 -7.02
N VAL A 250 -8.88 -6.74 -7.43
CA VAL A 250 -10.28 -6.50 -7.04
C VAL A 250 -11.20 -7.62 -7.54
N GLU A 251 -11.09 -8.01 -8.81
CA GLU A 251 -11.93 -9.07 -9.38
C GLU A 251 -11.55 -10.46 -8.83
N LEU A 252 -10.27 -10.73 -8.60
CA LEU A 252 -9.82 -11.97 -7.94
C LEU A 252 -10.36 -12.05 -6.50
N SER A 253 -10.33 -10.95 -5.75
CA SER A 253 -10.80 -10.91 -4.36
C SER A 253 -12.30 -11.21 -4.22
N LYS A 254 -13.11 -10.85 -5.21
CA LYS A 254 -14.54 -11.19 -5.24
C LYS A 254 -14.81 -12.69 -5.36
N ARG A 255 -13.83 -13.46 -5.85
CA ARG A 255 -13.91 -14.93 -6.02
C ARG A 255 -13.37 -15.68 -4.81
N LEU A 256 -12.43 -15.10 -4.09
CA LEU A 256 -11.76 -15.72 -2.96
C LEU A 256 -12.52 -15.52 -1.62
N VAL A 257 -13.86 -15.41 -1.67
CA VAL A 257 -14.71 -14.99 -0.52
C VAL A 257 -14.49 -15.81 0.76
N ASN A 258 -14.02 -17.05 0.66
CA ASN A 258 -13.83 -17.96 1.80
C ASN A 258 -12.37 -18.19 2.18
N MET A 259 -11.51 -17.20 2.02
CA MET A 259 -10.09 -17.26 2.39
C MET A 259 -9.82 -16.52 3.71
N PRO A 260 -10.02 -17.17 4.89
CA PRO A 260 -9.92 -16.52 6.19
C PRO A 260 -8.53 -15.91 6.45
N VAL A 261 -7.48 -16.53 5.95
CA VAL A 261 -6.10 -16.03 6.08
C VAL A 261 -5.94 -14.68 5.39
N LEU A 262 -6.42 -14.54 4.14
CA LEU A 262 -6.34 -13.28 3.40
C LEU A 262 -7.18 -12.17 4.06
N ILE A 263 -8.37 -12.53 4.57
CA ILE A 263 -9.23 -11.59 5.32
C ILE A 263 -8.50 -11.07 6.55
N GLU A 264 -7.83 -11.95 7.29
CA GLU A 264 -7.12 -11.59 8.50
C GLU A 264 -5.91 -10.69 8.20
N PHE A 265 -5.10 -11.03 7.19
CA PHE A 265 -4.02 -10.15 6.72
C PHE A 265 -4.54 -8.79 6.24
N GLY A 266 -5.69 -8.75 5.58
CA GLY A 266 -6.32 -7.50 5.18
C GLY A 266 -6.71 -6.60 6.36
N LYS A 267 -7.28 -7.19 7.42
CA LYS A 267 -7.61 -6.49 8.67
C LYS A 267 -6.36 -6.00 9.41
N LEU A 268 -5.31 -6.80 9.38
CA LEU A 268 -4.02 -6.51 10.03
C LEU A 268 -3.06 -5.69 9.14
N SER A 269 -3.47 -5.28 7.94
CA SER A 269 -2.57 -4.71 6.93
C SER A 269 -1.73 -3.52 7.42
N ILE A 270 -2.31 -2.64 8.25
CA ILE A 270 -1.58 -1.51 8.84
C ILE A 270 -0.54 -1.97 9.87
N ALA A 271 -0.85 -3.00 10.64
CA ALA A 271 0.09 -3.55 11.61
C ALA A 271 1.24 -4.29 10.91
N VAL A 272 0.92 -5.09 9.87
CA VAL A 272 1.92 -5.73 9.02
C VAL A 272 2.82 -4.69 8.37
N TYR A 273 2.26 -3.59 7.86
CA TYR A 273 3.03 -2.48 7.28
C TYR A 273 4.03 -1.89 8.28
N VAL A 274 3.60 -1.63 9.51
CA VAL A 274 4.47 -1.06 10.57
C VAL A 274 5.66 -1.97 10.88
N TRP A 275 5.44 -3.27 10.99
CA TRP A 275 6.48 -4.23 11.37
C TRP A 275 7.27 -4.80 10.19
N ASN A 276 6.74 -4.68 8.95
CA ASN A 276 7.31 -5.29 7.76
C ASN A 276 8.80 -4.97 7.56
N PHE A 277 9.15 -3.69 7.56
CA PHE A 277 10.52 -3.25 7.29
C PHE A 277 11.53 -3.87 8.28
N LEU A 278 11.16 -3.92 9.55
CA LEU A 278 12.03 -4.48 10.61
C LEU A 278 12.17 -6.00 10.50
N ILE A 279 11.03 -6.70 10.37
CA ILE A 279 11.03 -8.16 10.36
C ILE A 279 11.67 -8.70 9.09
N VAL A 280 11.32 -8.16 7.92
CA VAL A 280 11.94 -8.60 6.66
C VAL A 280 13.42 -8.26 6.64
N GLY A 281 13.82 -7.03 7.02
CA GLY A 281 15.23 -6.65 7.07
C GLY A 281 16.05 -7.49 8.02
N PHE A 282 15.49 -7.90 9.17
CA PHE A 282 16.15 -8.84 10.09
C PHE A 282 16.24 -10.25 9.48
N SER A 283 15.14 -10.77 8.95
CA SER A 283 15.08 -12.11 8.36
C SER A 283 16.06 -12.27 7.19
N VAL A 284 16.13 -11.28 6.29
CA VAL A 284 17.09 -11.28 5.18
C VAL A 284 18.52 -11.38 5.70
N ARG A 285 18.90 -10.56 6.67
CA ARG A 285 20.28 -10.56 7.20
C ARG A 285 20.67 -11.90 7.85
N VAL A 286 19.78 -12.45 8.67
CA VAL A 286 20.01 -13.73 9.36
C VAL A 286 20.10 -14.87 8.35
N LEU A 287 19.14 -14.99 7.45
CA LEU A 287 19.11 -16.07 6.48
C LEU A 287 20.24 -15.97 5.45
N ASN A 288 20.58 -14.78 4.97
CA ASN A 288 21.72 -14.59 4.11
C ASN A 288 23.04 -15.06 4.78
N ARG A 289 23.22 -14.73 6.08
CA ARG A 289 24.38 -15.20 6.82
C ARG A 289 24.43 -16.72 6.96
N ILE A 290 23.27 -17.35 7.25
CA ILE A 290 23.16 -18.82 7.32
C ILE A 290 23.47 -19.45 5.96
N MET A 291 22.90 -18.93 4.88
CA MET A 291 23.15 -19.45 3.52
C MET A 291 24.62 -19.35 3.11
N LEU A 292 25.27 -18.21 3.42
CA LEU A 292 26.72 -18.06 3.18
C LEU A 292 27.54 -19.08 3.97
N MET A 293 27.19 -19.37 5.23
CA MET A 293 27.87 -20.42 6.05
C MET A 293 27.67 -21.82 5.47
N LEU A 294 26.54 -22.07 4.80
CA LEU A 294 26.23 -23.35 4.15
C LEU A 294 26.77 -23.45 2.73
N GLY A 295 27.41 -22.40 2.21
CA GLY A 295 27.89 -22.35 0.82
C GLY A 295 26.77 -22.32 -0.22
N LEU A 296 25.58 -21.86 0.17
CA LEU A 296 24.41 -21.74 -0.71
C LEU A 296 24.34 -20.32 -1.25
N ASP A 297 24.40 -20.17 -2.58
CA ASP A 297 24.22 -18.89 -3.26
C ASP A 297 23.05 -19.02 -4.24
N ASN A 298 21.84 -18.82 -3.72
CA ASN A 298 20.62 -18.88 -4.52
C ASN A 298 19.59 -17.85 -4.03
N GLU A 299 19.43 -16.77 -4.81
CA GLU A 299 18.50 -15.69 -4.47
C GLU A 299 17.04 -16.15 -4.36
N ALA A 300 16.60 -17.10 -5.17
CA ALA A 300 15.22 -17.58 -5.11
C ALA A 300 14.94 -18.33 -3.81
N ILE A 301 15.89 -19.16 -3.35
CA ILE A 301 15.79 -19.86 -2.07
C ILE A 301 15.79 -18.86 -0.92
N LEU A 302 16.69 -17.86 -0.96
CA LEU A 302 16.77 -16.82 0.05
C LEU A 302 15.47 -16.02 0.12
N THR A 303 14.92 -15.59 -1.03
CA THR A 303 13.64 -14.87 -1.11
C THR A 303 12.50 -15.71 -0.55
N ALA A 304 12.38 -16.98 -0.96
CA ALA A 304 11.32 -17.87 -0.50
C ALA A 304 11.39 -18.15 1.01
N ALA A 305 12.59 -18.42 1.53
CA ALA A 305 12.81 -18.65 2.95
C ALA A 305 12.53 -17.39 3.79
N THR A 306 13.04 -16.23 3.34
CA THR A 306 12.80 -14.94 3.99
C THR A 306 11.32 -14.62 4.01
N PHE A 307 10.63 -14.78 2.88
CA PHE A 307 9.19 -14.55 2.78
C PHE A 307 8.41 -15.44 3.75
N SER A 308 8.66 -16.75 3.75
CA SER A 308 7.93 -17.71 4.58
C SER A 308 8.11 -17.41 6.08
N ILE A 309 9.35 -17.18 6.52
CA ILE A 309 9.64 -16.88 7.92
C ILE A 309 9.07 -15.51 8.30
N SER A 310 9.26 -14.50 7.47
CA SER A 310 8.73 -13.15 7.73
C SER A 310 7.22 -13.15 7.83
N MET A 311 6.51 -13.88 6.97
CA MET A 311 5.04 -13.97 7.01
C MET A 311 4.53 -14.55 8.33
N ILE A 312 5.17 -15.60 8.84
CA ILE A 312 4.80 -16.20 10.13
C ILE A 312 5.02 -15.22 11.28
N ILE A 313 6.21 -14.61 11.34
CA ILE A 313 6.55 -13.66 12.40
C ILE A 313 5.65 -12.42 12.33
N LEU A 314 5.44 -11.86 11.13
CA LEU A 314 4.57 -10.71 10.91
C LEU A 314 3.13 -11.00 11.31
N TYR A 315 2.61 -12.17 10.98
CA TYR A 315 1.25 -12.56 11.38
C TYR A 315 1.11 -12.58 12.91
N LEU A 316 2.00 -13.29 13.61
CA LEU A 316 1.95 -13.42 15.06
C LEU A 316 2.14 -12.07 15.77
N LEU A 317 3.16 -11.31 15.37
CA LEU A 317 3.47 -10.01 15.96
C LEU A 317 2.37 -8.98 15.68
N SER A 318 1.90 -8.89 14.44
CA SER A 318 0.84 -7.96 14.06
C SER A 318 -0.47 -8.27 14.77
N LYS A 319 -0.84 -9.54 14.88
CA LYS A 319 -2.04 -9.97 15.60
C LYS A 319 -1.95 -9.65 17.09
N TRP A 320 -0.81 -9.93 17.69
CA TRP A 320 -0.60 -9.64 19.10
C TRP A 320 -0.62 -8.14 19.38
N THR A 321 0.14 -7.35 18.63
CA THR A 321 0.21 -5.87 18.83
C THR A 321 -1.12 -5.20 18.50
N TYR A 322 -1.81 -5.61 17.45
CA TYR A 322 -3.11 -5.06 17.07
C TYR A 322 -4.17 -5.26 18.16
N ASN A 323 -4.16 -6.42 18.82
CA ASN A 323 -5.13 -6.74 19.87
C ASN A 323 -4.76 -6.16 21.23
N LYS A 324 -3.47 -6.14 21.58
CA LYS A 324 -3.00 -5.72 22.91
C LYS A 324 -2.60 -4.24 22.99
N LEU A 325 -2.16 -3.67 21.86
CA LEU A 325 -1.63 -2.32 21.77
C LEU A 325 -2.33 -1.50 20.65
N PRO A 326 -3.67 -1.44 20.61
CA PRO A 326 -4.40 -0.81 19.51
C PRO A 326 -4.13 0.70 19.36
N TYR A 327 -3.66 1.36 20.40
CA TYR A 327 -3.25 2.76 20.37
C TYR A 327 -2.06 3.02 19.42
N LEU A 328 -1.17 2.03 19.19
CA LEU A 328 -0.08 2.14 18.23
C LEU A 328 -0.57 2.34 16.78
N TYR A 329 -1.83 2.01 16.54
CA TYR A 329 -2.47 2.10 15.22
C TYR A 329 -3.57 3.16 15.17
N GLY A 330 -3.66 4.02 16.18
CA GLY A 330 -4.67 5.06 16.25
C GLY A 330 -6.11 4.54 16.37
N LEU A 331 -6.30 3.35 16.93
CA LEU A 331 -7.60 2.68 17.02
C LEU A 331 -8.35 2.96 18.34
N LYS A 332 -7.67 3.52 19.34
CA LYS A 332 -8.26 3.94 20.63
C LYS A 332 -7.83 5.34 21.01
#